data_b7782333c2d76f333ae16248ea652201
#
_entry.id   b7782333c2d76f333ae16248ea652201
#
_cell.length_a   1.000
_cell.length_b   1.000
_cell.length_c   1.000
_cell.angle_alpha   90.00
_cell.angle_beta   90.00
_cell.angle_gamma   90.00
#
_symmetry.space_group_name_H-M   'P 1'
#
loop_
_entity.id
_entity.type
_entity.pdbx_description
1 polymer ?
#
loop_
_entity_poly.entity_id
_entity_poly.type
_entity_poly.pdbx_seq_one_letter_code
_entity_poly.pdbx_strand_id
1 'polypeptide(L)'
;MVALFVALGGASYAAIKLPKNSVGAAQIKKNAVTSAKVKDRSLLATDFKTGQLPRGATGATGATGATGATGATGAAGASGVTAANGTSGSALGITLTGTPQEVMSTTVSSGPAGRMVVTGSFRMYNQASAGGNPSGSACAVTIDGAPAGQTTWSYGGVTQTGAEPLLNNDWQVPVAASAPVAAGSHTAAVACTKVGPGTTVAYSGDLVAFVAAN
;
A
#
# COMPACT_ATOMS: atom_id res chain seq x y z
N MET A 1 -89.56 -79.67 -28.36
CA MET A 1 -88.10 -79.33 -28.52
C MET A 1 -87.81 -77.87 -28.93
N VAL A 2 -88.71 -77.07 -29.40
CA VAL A 2 -88.49 -75.69 -29.81
C VAL A 2 -88.30 -74.71 -28.62
N ALA A 3 -88.93 -74.95 -27.48
CA ALA A 3 -88.82 -74.09 -26.34
C ALA A 3 -87.42 -74.09 -25.64
N LEU A 4 -86.62 -75.13 -25.83
CA LEU A 4 -85.30 -75.22 -25.20
C LEU A 4 -84.31 -74.38 -25.98
N PHE A 5 -84.48 -74.20 -27.26
CA PHE A 5 -83.52 -73.37 -28.10
C PHE A 5 -83.72 -71.85 -27.86
N VAL A 6 -84.96 -71.43 -27.50
CA VAL A 6 -85.20 -70.02 -27.19
C VAL A 6 -84.64 -69.64 -25.81
N ALA A 7 -84.61 -70.54 -24.84
CA ALA A 7 -84.00 -70.32 -23.54
C ALA A 7 -82.47 -70.32 -23.56
N LEU A 8 -81.84 -71.04 -24.50
CA LEU A 8 -80.35 -71.04 -24.65
C LEU A 8 -79.84 -70.00 -25.59
N GLY A 9 -80.68 -69.51 -26.50
CA GLY A 9 -80.33 -68.45 -27.46
C GLY A 9 -80.36 -67.02 -26.94
N GLY A 10 -81.08 -66.86 -25.82
CA GLY A 10 -81.27 -65.52 -25.19
C GLY A 10 -80.07 -64.98 -24.42
N ALA A 11 -79.09 -65.83 -24.10
CA ALA A 11 -77.98 -65.41 -23.23
C ALA A 11 -76.76 -64.70 -23.94
N SER A 12 -76.79 -64.66 -25.27
CA SER A 12 -75.66 -64.15 -26.06
C SER A 12 -75.79 -62.67 -26.50
N TYR A 13 -76.84 -61.97 -26.12
CA TYR A 13 -77.03 -60.58 -26.56
C TYR A 13 -77.00 -59.54 -25.41
N ALA A 14 -76.32 -59.85 -24.38
CA ALA A 14 -76.09 -58.88 -23.26
C ALA A 14 -74.72 -58.15 -23.38
N ALA A 15 -74.41 -57.78 -24.63
CA ALA A 15 -73.52 -56.60 -24.73
C ALA A 15 -74.36 -55.36 -24.42
N ILE A 16 -74.70 -55.17 -23.16
CA ILE A 16 -75.46 -54.00 -22.68
C ILE A 16 -74.63 -52.75 -23.10
N LYS A 17 -75.09 -52.08 -24.17
CA LYS A 17 -74.71 -50.70 -24.35
C LYS A 17 -75.32 -49.89 -23.15
N LEU A 18 -74.48 -49.65 -22.13
CA LEU A 18 -74.93 -48.81 -21.02
C LEU A 18 -75.23 -47.42 -21.56
N PRO A 19 -76.35 -46.84 -21.25
CA PRO A 19 -76.70 -45.48 -21.61
C PRO A 19 -75.64 -44.51 -21.07
N LYS A 20 -75.49 -43.37 -21.72
CA LYS A 20 -74.61 -42.31 -21.16
C LYS A 20 -75.04 -41.98 -19.76
N ASN A 21 -73.99 -41.79 -18.89
CA ASN A 21 -74.20 -41.46 -17.45
C ASN A 21 -74.88 -42.50 -16.61
N SER A 22 -75.02 -43.76 -17.04
CA SER A 22 -75.66 -44.84 -16.26
C SER A 22 -74.75 -45.48 -15.22
N VAL A 23 -73.50 -45.15 -15.20
CA VAL A 23 -72.55 -45.67 -14.19
C VAL A 23 -72.25 -44.56 -13.21
N GLY A 24 -72.87 -44.65 -12.03
CA GLY A 24 -72.57 -43.73 -10.92
C GLY A 24 -71.61 -44.32 -9.91
N ALA A 25 -71.34 -43.58 -8.89
CA ALA A 25 -70.43 -44.00 -7.81
C ALA A 25 -70.88 -45.33 -7.12
N ALA A 26 -72.17 -45.62 -7.03
CA ALA A 26 -72.67 -46.85 -6.45
C ALA A 26 -72.36 -48.12 -7.27
N GLN A 27 -72.18 -47.98 -8.53
CA GLN A 27 -71.84 -49.08 -9.44
C GLN A 27 -70.32 -49.37 -9.52
N ILE A 28 -69.47 -48.43 -9.06
CA ILE A 28 -68.04 -48.57 -9.03
C ILE A 28 -67.58 -49.01 -7.64
N LYS A 29 -67.15 -50.25 -7.52
CA LYS A 29 -66.63 -50.76 -6.23
C LYS A 29 -65.39 -50.02 -5.82
N LYS A 30 -65.16 -49.87 -4.50
CA LYS A 30 -63.96 -49.31 -3.96
C LYS A 30 -62.72 -49.98 -4.60
N ASN A 31 -61.76 -49.18 -5.04
CA ASN A 31 -60.52 -49.62 -5.72
C ASN A 31 -60.72 -50.32 -7.09
N ALA A 32 -61.92 -50.22 -7.69
CA ALA A 32 -62.19 -50.84 -9.00
C ALA A 32 -61.52 -50.07 -10.14
N VAL A 33 -61.25 -48.77 -9.99
CA VAL A 33 -60.55 -47.95 -10.98
C VAL A 33 -59.08 -47.93 -10.64
N THR A 34 -58.29 -48.64 -11.41
CA THR A 34 -56.81 -48.68 -11.30
C THR A 34 -56.19 -47.93 -12.46
N SER A 35 -54.89 -47.66 -12.42
CA SER A 35 -54.16 -46.99 -13.49
C SER A 35 -54.33 -47.66 -14.85
N ALA A 36 -54.42 -49.00 -14.87
CA ALA A 36 -54.67 -49.79 -16.11
C ALA A 36 -56.05 -49.55 -16.71
N LYS A 37 -57.00 -48.99 -15.94
CA LYS A 37 -58.36 -48.70 -16.38
C LYS A 37 -58.52 -47.25 -16.89
N VAL A 38 -57.52 -46.41 -16.67
CA VAL A 38 -57.50 -45.02 -17.07
C VAL A 38 -56.47 -44.87 -18.21
N LYS A 39 -56.93 -44.36 -19.33
CA LYS A 39 -56.00 -44.10 -20.45
C LYS A 39 -54.98 -43.07 -20.05
N ASP A 40 -53.71 -43.35 -20.37
CA ASP A 40 -52.63 -42.42 -20.09
C ASP A 40 -52.93 -41.02 -20.63
N ARG A 41 -52.66 -40.02 -19.84
CA ARG A 41 -52.86 -38.60 -20.18
C ARG A 41 -54.33 -38.19 -20.46
N SER A 42 -55.30 -39.00 -20.08
CA SER A 42 -56.70 -38.68 -20.28
C SER A 42 -57.34 -37.89 -19.15
N LEU A 43 -56.70 -37.80 -17.98
CA LEU A 43 -57.15 -37.00 -16.84
C LEU A 43 -56.45 -35.66 -16.85
N LEU A 44 -57.22 -34.60 -16.68
CA LEU A 44 -56.77 -33.23 -16.56
C LEU A 44 -56.84 -32.79 -15.10
N ALA A 45 -56.18 -31.71 -14.74
CA ALA A 45 -56.23 -31.15 -13.37
C ALA A 45 -57.66 -30.77 -12.91
N THR A 46 -58.52 -30.46 -13.88
CA THR A 46 -59.95 -30.16 -13.65
C THR A 46 -60.78 -31.36 -13.30
N ASP A 47 -60.33 -32.61 -13.55
CA ASP A 47 -60.98 -33.84 -13.20
C ASP A 47 -60.79 -34.22 -11.72
N PHE A 48 -59.92 -33.47 -11.04
CA PHE A 48 -59.63 -33.67 -9.60
C PHE A 48 -60.22 -32.54 -8.77
N LYS A 49 -60.69 -32.87 -7.59
CA LYS A 49 -61.13 -31.85 -6.64
C LYS A 49 -59.94 -30.98 -6.25
N THR A 50 -60.17 -29.68 -6.18
CA THR A 50 -59.14 -28.71 -5.78
C THR A 50 -58.42 -29.14 -4.49
N GLY A 51 -57.10 -29.19 -4.55
CA GLY A 51 -56.22 -29.58 -3.43
C GLY A 51 -55.94 -31.10 -3.34
N GLN A 52 -56.51 -31.95 -4.21
CA GLN A 52 -56.25 -33.41 -4.19
C GLN A 52 -55.07 -33.86 -5.06
N LEU A 53 -54.62 -33.01 -5.94
CA LEU A 53 -53.37 -33.31 -6.65
C LEU A 53 -52.17 -33.00 -5.75
N PRO A 54 -51.22 -33.93 -5.60
CA PRO A 54 -49.97 -33.65 -4.93
C PRO A 54 -49.30 -32.45 -5.56
N ARG A 55 -48.88 -31.49 -4.75
CA ARG A 55 -47.98 -30.43 -5.25
C ARG A 55 -46.67 -31.08 -5.72
N GLY A 56 -46.16 -30.66 -6.86
CA GLY A 56 -44.82 -31.07 -7.30
C GLY A 56 -43.80 -30.76 -6.21
N ALA A 57 -42.74 -31.55 -6.14
CA ALA A 57 -41.63 -31.31 -5.21
C ALA A 57 -41.13 -29.87 -5.38
N THR A 58 -40.82 -29.21 -4.29
CA THR A 58 -40.16 -27.91 -4.33
C THR A 58 -38.85 -28.10 -5.08
N GLY A 59 -38.56 -27.22 -6.06
CA GLY A 59 -37.29 -27.24 -6.78
C GLY A 59 -36.14 -27.18 -5.78
N ALA A 60 -34.99 -27.78 -6.15
CA ALA A 60 -33.78 -27.73 -5.36
C ALA A 60 -33.39 -26.25 -5.12
N THR A 61 -32.91 -25.94 -3.94
CA THR A 61 -32.33 -24.64 -3.63
C THR A 61 -31.18 -24.38 -4.62
N GLY A 62 -31.13 -23.19 -5.21
CA GLY A 62 -30.04 -22.79 -6.09
C GLY A 62 -28.68 -22.93 -5.38
N ALA A 63 -27.65 -23.27 -6.11
CA ALA A 63 -26.29 -23.36 -5.58
C ALA A 63 -25.89 -22.01 -4.97
N THR A 64 -25.16 -22.05 -3.85
CA THR A 64 -24.56 -20.86 -3.25
C THR A 64 -23.66 -20.17 -4.28
N GLY A 65 -23.78 -18.86 -4.43
CA GLY A 65 -22.89 -18.09 -5.31
C GLY A 65 -21.43 -18.32 -4.95
N ALA A 66 -20.56 -18.29 -5.96
CA ALA A 66 -19.13 -18.39 -5.76
C ALA A 66 -18.65 -17.25 -4.83
N THR A 67 -17.68 -17.55 -3.97
CA THR A 67 -17.00 -16.54 -3.16
C THR A 67 -16.39 -15.49 -4.08
N GLY A 68 -16.59 -14.22 -3.78
CA GLY A 68 -15.96 -13.12 -4.52
C GLY A 68 -14.43 -13.28 -4.53
N ALA A 69 -13.80 -12.84 -5.60
CA ALA A 69 -12.35 -12.82 -5.71
C ALA A 69 -11.74 -11.97 -4.58
N THR A 70 -10.61 -12.39 -4.05
CA THR A 70 -9.84 -11.60 -3.09
C THR A 70 -9.46 -10.26 -3.73
N GLY A 71 -9.64 -9.16 -3.00
CA GLY A 71 -9.22 -7.84 -3.46
C GLY A 71 -7.72 -7.83 -3.78
N ALA A 72 -7.32 -7.00 -4.73
CA ALA A 72 -5.92 -6.80 -5.07
C ALA A 72 -5.13 -6.32 -3.84
N THR A 73 -3.91 -6.78 -3.71
CA THR A 73 -2.99 -6.28 -2.67
C THR A 73 -2.82 -4.78 -2.86
N GLY A 74 -2.93 -4.01 -1.77
CA GLY A 74 -2.65 -2.57 -1.79
C GLY A 74 -1.25 -2.28 -2.34
N ALA A 75 -1.08 -1.13 -2.97
CA ALA A 75 0.23 -0.69 -3.41
C ALA A 75 1.22 -0.64 -2.24
N ALA A 76 2.46 -1.02 -2.47
CA ALA A 76 3.52 -0.85 -1.47
C ALA A 76 3.61 0.64 -1.10
N GLY A 77 3.76 0.92 0.20
CA GLY A 77 4.01 2.28 0.67
C GLY A 77 5.30 2.84 0.06
N ALA A 78 5.37 4.15 -0.10
CA ALA A 78 6.59 4.81 -0.55
C ALA A 78 7.76 4.49 0.40
N SER A 79 8.94 4.22 -0.12
CA SER A 79 10.14 4.04 0.69
C SER A 79 10.46 5.34 1.44
N GLY A 80 10.71 5.26 2.73
CA GLY A 80 11.01 6.44 3.56
C GLY A 80 12.26 7.22 3.06
N VAL A 81 13.29 6.50 2.61
CA VAL A 81 14.50 7.08 2.00
C VAL A 81 14.62 6.54 0.57
N THR A 82 14.65 7.43 -0.40
CA THR A 82 14.68 7.09 -1.82
C THR A 82 16.09 7.11 -2.40
N ALA A 83 16.99 7.88 -1.79
CA ALA A 83 18.39 7.97 -2.19
C ALA A 83 19.24 8.49 -1.02
N ALA A 84 20.47 8.05 -0.93
CA ALA A 84 21.44 8.55 0.06
C ALA A 84 22.85 8.49 -0.49
N ASN A 85 23.67 9.42 -0.08
CA ASN A 85 25.11 9.43 -0.33
C ASN A 85 25.85 10.15 0.81
N GLY A 86 27.10 9.84 0.98
CA GLY A 86 27.95 10.47 1.99
C GLY A 86 29.38 10.65 1.51
N THR A 87 30.03 11.66 2.06
CA THR A 87 31.44 11.96 1.82
C THR A 87 32.11 12.19 3.17
N SER A 88 33.30 11.66 3.33
CA SER A 88 34.15 11.92 4.51
C SER A 88 35.58 12.28 4.09
N GLY A 89 36.18 13.13 4.86
CA GLY A 89 37.58 13.54 4.64
C GLY A 89 38.32 13.60 5.98
N SER A 90 39.46 12.90 6.05
CA SER A 90 40.26 12.82 7.27
C SER A 90 41.39 13.86 7.34
N ALA A 91 41.64 14.57 6.27
CA ALA A 91 42.69 15.61 6.22
C ALA A 91 42.35 16.66 5.15
N LEU A 92 41.32 17.46 5.42
CA LEU A 92 40.89 18.50 4.47
C LEU A 92 41.93 19.61 4.33
N GLY A 93 42.54 20.04 5.46
CA GLY A 93 43.61 21.02 5.46
C GLY A 93 43.23 22.40 4.88
N ILE A 94 41.94 22.71 4.83
CA ILE A 94 41.43 23.96 4.22
C ILE A 94 41.56 25.11 5.21
N THR A 95 42.47 26.02 4.95
CA THR A 95 42.57 27.27 5.71
C THR A 95 41.47 28.21 5.27
N LEU A 96 40.56 28.55 6.20
CA LEU A 96 39.42 29.41 5.91
C LEU A 96 39.82 30.88 5.79
N THR A 97 39.16 31.57 4.89
CA THR A 97 39.28 33.02 4.67
C THR A 97 38.00 33.74 5.14
N GLY A 98 38.00 35.05 5.04
CA GLY A 98 36.82 35.89 5.32
C GLY A 98 35.70 35.77 4.30
N THR A 99 35.89 34.97 3.24
CA THR A 99 34.83 34.65 2.26
C THR A 99 34.41 33.19 2.38
N PRO A 100 33.15 32.83 2.06
CA PRO A 100 32.71 31.45 2.09
C PRO A 100 33.56 30.54 1.17
N GLN A 101 34.02 29.43 1.73
CA GLN A 101 34.78 28.41 1.02
C GLN A 101 34.10 27.07 1.19
N GLU A 102 33.88 26.35 0.11
CA GLU A 102 33.36 24.99 0.19
C GLU A 102 34.42 24.11 0.88
N VAL A 103 34.00 23.43 1.92
CA VAL A 103 34.85 22.50 2.68
C VAL A 103 34.52 21.05 2.35
N MET A 104 33.29 20.77 1.94
CA MET A 104 32.87 19.43 1.54
C MET A 104 31.56 19.49 0.77
N SER A 105 31.38 18.57 -0.19
CA SER A 105 30.12 18.38 -0.88
C SER A 105 29.84 16.91 -1.18
N THR A 106 28.59 16.58 -1.38
CA THR A 106 28.11 15.26 -1.80
C THR A 106 26.92 15.41 -2.74
N THR A 107 26.79 14.49 -3.68
CA THR A 107 25.71 14.50 -4.67
C THR A 107 24.82 13.29 -4.47
N VAL A 108 23.51 13.51 -4.48
CA VAL A 108 22.48 12.48 -4.37
C VAL A 108 21.56 12.56 -5.56
N SER A 109 21.33 11.43 -6.23
CA SER A 109 20.37 11.35 -7.35
C SER A 109 19.08 10.70 -6.86
N SER A 110 18.00 11.48 -6.84
CA SER A 110 16.67 11.01 -6.44
C SER A 110 15.80 10.73 -7.67
N GLY A 111 15.12 9.58 -7.69
CA GLY A 111 14.13 9.26 -8.72
C GLY A 111 12.88 10.12 -8.60
N PRO A 112 12.12 10.08 -7.49
CA PRO A 112 10.99 10.96 -7.25
C PRO A 112 11.41 12.26 -6.57
N ALA A 113 10.55 13.28 -6.67
CA ALA A 113 10.65 14.47 -5.83
C ALA A 113 10.48 14.11 -4.34
N GLY A 114 11.14 14.86 -3.48
CA GLY A 114 11.13 14.58 -2.04
C GLY A 114 11.71 15.72 -1.23
N ARG A 115 12.12 15.40 -0.01
CA ARG A 115 12.84 16.31 0.86
C ARG A 115 14.27 15.82 1.07
N MET A 116 15.25 16.60 0.63
CA MET A 116 16.65 16.33 0.92
C MET A 116 16.94 16.75 2.37
N VAL A 117 17.57 15.86 3.10
CA VAL A 117 18.07 16.10 4.45
C VAL A 117 19.57 15.90 4.44
N VAL A 118 20.28 16.85 5.01
CA VAL A 118 21.73 16.89 5.05
C VAL A 118 22.14 16.95 6.52
N THR A 119 23.08 16.10 6.91
CA THR A 119 23.68 16.11 8.24
C THR A 119 25.17 15.87 8.11
N GLY A 120 25.90 16.45 9.00
CA GLY A 120 27.36 16.26 9.02
C GLY A 120 28.00 16.88 10.25
N SER A 121 29.30 16.65 10.38
CA SER A 121 30.10 17.31 11.41
C SER A 121 31.51 17.59 10.86
N PHE A 122 32.07 18.70 11.27
CA PHE A 122 33.40 19.14 10.84
C PHE A 122 34.25 19.45 12.05
N ARG A 123 35.48 18.95 12.05
CA ARG A 123 36.50 19.36 13.02
C ARG A 123 37.21 20.60 12.48
N MET A 124 37.13 21.65 13.27
CA MET A 124 37.79 22.93 13.00
C MET A 124 38.90 23.16 14.00
N TYR A 125 40.05 23.49 13.47
CA TYR A 125 41.16 23.96 14.28
C TYR A 125 41.18 25.50 14.24
N ASN A 126 41.07 26.12 15.39
CA ASN A 126 41.06 27.56 15.54
C ASN A 126 42.29 28.01 16.32
N GLN A 127 43.12 28.90 15.73
CA GLN A 127 44.28 29.50 16.34
C GLN A 127 44.06 31.00 16.53
N ALA A 128 44.20 31.48 17.73
CA ALA A 128 44.11 32.90 18.00
C ALA A 128 45.22 33.68 17.25
N SER A 129 44.96 34.95 16.98
CA SER A 129 45.97 35.85 16.46
C SER A 129 47.03 36.18 17.54
N ALA A 130 48.18 36.74 17.11
CA ALA A 130 49.25 37.14 18.01
C ALA A 130 48.78 38.09 19.15
N GLY A 131 47.66 38.75 19.06
CA GLY A 131 47.04 39.57 20.09
C GLY A 131 46.05 38.84 20.99
N GLY A 132 45.98 37.52 20.93
CA GLY A 132 45.03 36.72 21.74
C GLY A 132 43.56 36.81 21.32
N ASN A 133 43.27 37.45 20.20
CA ASN A 133 41.91 37.58 19.72
C ASN A 133 41.39 36.25 19.19
N PRO A 134 40.14 35.84 19.53
CA PRO A 134 39.57 34.58 19.14
C PRO A 134 39.37 34.51 17.63
N SER A 135 39.49 33.30 17.10
CA SER A 135 39.10 32.94 15.73
C SER A 135 38.00 31.92 15.79
N GLY A 136 37.20 31.87 14.77
CA GLY A 136 36.10 30.91 14.64
C GLY A 136 35.71 30.68 13.21
N SER A 137 34.66 29.92 13.04
CA SER A 137 34.06 29.67 11.73
C SER A 137 32.57 29.83 11.79
N ALA A 138 32.01 30.22 10.68
CA ALA A 138 30.59 30.17 10.38
C ALA A 138 30.38 29.23 9.20
N CYS A 139 29.67 28.14 9.40
CA CYS A 139 29.42 27.16 8.35
C CYS A 139 27.93 27.13 8.00
N ALA A 140 27.63 27.12 6.73
CA ALA A 140 26.30 27.02 6.19
C ALA A 140 26.20 25.86 5.19
N VAL A 141 25.05 25.20 5.17
CA VAL A 141 24.72 24.17 4.18
C VAL A 141 24.01 24.84 3.01
N THR A 142 24.40 24.46 1.80
CA THR A 142 23.66 24.77 0.58
C THR A 142 23.15 23.49 -0.06
N ILE A 143 21.98 23.57 -0.70
CA ILE A 143 21.45 22.54 -1.58
C ILE A 143 21.26 23.18 -2.94
N ASP A 144 21.91 22.63 -3.97
CA ASP A 144 21.97 23.19 -5.34
C ASP A 144 22.40 24.67 -5.37
N GLY A 145 23.33 25.02 -4.49
CA GLY A 145 23.83 26.38 -4.37
C GLY A 145 22.94 27.35 -3.59
N ALA A 146 21.71 26.97 -3.24
CA ALA A 146 20.83 27.77 -2.42
C ALA A 146 21.05 27.49 -0.92
N PRO A 147 21.08 28.54 -0.05
CA PRO A 147 21.20 28.34 1.39
C PRO A 147 20.07 27.44 1.92
N ALA A 148 20.42 26.43 2.71
CA ALA A 148 19.48 25.50 3.33
C ALA A 148 19.82 25.35 4.82
N GLY A 149 18.83 25.53 5.69
CA GLY A 149 19.04 25.41 7.13
C GLY A 149 19.66 26.64 7.79
N GLN A 150 20.15 26.43 9.02
CA GLN A 150 20.75 27.47 9.86
C GLN A 150 22.26 27.51 9.68
N THR A 151 22.86 28.71 9.75
CA THR A 151 24.31 28.85 9.85
C THR A 151 24.76 28.43 11.23
N THR A 152 25.69 27.49 11.30
CA THR A 152 26.28 27.06 12.58
C THR A 152 27.57 27.84 12.82
N TRP A 153 27.66 28.37 14.01
CA TRP A 153 28.82 29.16 14.46
C TRP A 153 29.68 28.35 15.42
N SER A 154 30.97 28.37 15.23
CA SER A 154 31.92 27.90 16.20
C SER A 154 32.90 29.03 16.54
N TYR A 155 33.12 29.22 17.80
CA TYR A 155 34.13 30.14 18.29
C TYR A 155 35.07 29.37 19.18
N GLY A 156 36.34 29.46 18.89
CA GLY A 156 37.41 28.94 19.74
C GLY A 156 38.50 29.98 19.81
N GLY A 157 38.79 30.40 21.00
CA GLY A 157 39.93 31.27 21.23
C GLY A 157 40.35 31.11 22.68
N VAL A 158 41.56 30.64 22.87
CA VAL A 158 42.22 30.78 24.19
C VAL A 158 43.06 32.02 24.07
N THR A 159 42.79 32.96 24.96
CA THR A 159 43.72 34.08 25.21
C THR A 159 44.99 33.48 25.81
N GLN A 160 46.06 33.39 24.97
CA GLN A 160 47.36 33.08 25.52
C GLN A 160 47.99 34.30 26.18
N THR A 161 48.15 34.24 27.45
CA THR A 161 49.08 35.07 28.21
C THR A 161 50.25 34.15 28.65
N GLY A 162 51.27 33.99 27.79
CA GLY A 162 52.45 33.21 28.12
C GLY A 162 52.93 32.27 27.01
N ALA A 163 54.15 31.82 27.07
CA ALA A 163 54.86 31.02 26.06
C ALA A 163 54.60 29.51 26.13
N GLU A 164 53.42 29.08 26.57
CA GLU A 164 53.05 27.67 26.57
C GLU A 164 52.45 27.23 25.24
N PRO A 165 52.70 25.97 24.82
CA PRO A 165 52.18 25.48 23.55
C PRO A 165 50.68 25.49 23.55
N LEU A 166 50.16 25.97 22.45
CA LEU A 166 48.75 26.08 22.11
C LEU A 166 47.99 24.80 22.44
N LEU A 167 47.06 24.86 23.35
CA LEU A 167 46.03 23.83 23.48
C LEU A 167 45.26 23.80 22.13
N ASN A 168 45.32 22.70 21.47
CA ASN A 168 44.59 22.47 20.22
C ASN A 168 43.09 22.71 20.47
N ASN A 169 42.57 23.82 20.00
CA ASN A 169 41.16 24.12 20.04
C ASN A 169 40.46 23.44 18.87
N ASP A 170 40.35 22.13 18.96
CA ASP A 170 39.56 21.32 18.06
C ASP A 170 38.09 21.44 18.43
N TRP A 171 37.31 21.98 17.54
CA TRP A 171 35.87 22.09 17.69
C TRP A 171 35.16 21.23 16.68
N GLN A 172 34.11 20.52 17.11
CA GLN A 172 33.17 19.90 16.18
C GLN A 172 32.05 20.89 15.87
N VAL A 173 31.86 21.15 14.59
CA VAL A 173 30.79 22.01 14.08
C VAL A 173 29.75 21.09 13.44
N PRO A 174 28.63 20.81 14.10
CA PRO A 174 27.57 20.06 13.49
C PRO A 174 26.87 20.91 12.43
N VAL A 175 26.47 20.31 11.33
CA VAL A 175 25.66 20.94 10.31
C VAL A 175 24.44 20.10 10.03
N ALA A 176 23.29 20.77 9.84
CA ALA A 176 22.07 20.13 9.44
C ALA A 176 21.21 21.07 8.60
N ALA A 177 20.62 20.55 7.59
CA ALA A 177 19.73 21.29 6.70
C ALA A 177 18.67 20.39 6.07
N SER A 178 17.58 20.97 5.62
CA SER A 178 16.65 20.26 4.74
C SER A 178 15.93 21.21 3.80
N ALA A 179 15.72 20.74 2.55
CA ALA A 179 14.94 21.48 1.56
C ALA A 179 14.16 20.51 0.67
N PRO A 180 13.02 20.94 0.11
CA PRO A 180 12.35 20.18 -0.92
C PRO A 180 13.22 20.13 -2.17
N VAL A 181 13.25 18.97 -2.85
CA VAL A 181 13.99 18.77 -4.10
C VAL A 181 13.10 18.08 -5.12
N ALA A 182 13.31 18.39 -6.39
CA ALA A 182 12.66 17.72 -7.51
C ALA A 182 13.22 16.30 -7.72
N ALA A 183 12.74 15.59 -8.72
CA ALA A 183 13.44 14.41 -9.23
C ALA A 183 14.70 14.85 -9.97
N GLY A 184 15.81 14.17 -9.74
CA GLY A 184 17.07 14.50 -10.39
C GLY A 184 18.29 14.39 -9.47
N SER A 185 19.39 14.95 -9.93
CA SER A 185 20.65 15.00 -9.19
C SER A 185 20.76 16.31 -8.42
N HIS A 186 21.05 16.23 -7.13
CA HIS A 186 21.13 17.38 -6.23
C HIS A 186 22.44 17.34 -5.47
N THR A 187 23.05 18.52 -5.28
CA THR A 187 24.33 18.64 -4.55
C THR A 187 24.10 19.34 -3.22
N ALA A 188 24.48 18.67 -2.14
CA ALA A 188 24.62 19.29 -0.84
C ALA A 188 26.08 19.71 -0.63
N ALA A 189 26.30 20.94 -0.24
CA ALA A 189 27.63 21.43 0.06
C ALA A 189 27.65 22.18 1.39
N VAL A 190 28.78 22.14 2.07
CA VAL A 190 29.04 22.95 3.26
C VAL A 190 30.10 23.97 2.93
N ALA A 191 29.74 25.23 3.09
CA ALA A 191 30.67 26.34 2.95
C ALA A 191 30.93 26.98 4.32
N CYS A 192 32.19 27.19 4.64
CA CYS A 192 32.61 27.80 5.89
C CYS A 192 33.36 29.09 5.64
N THR A 193 33.19 30.05 6.54
CA THR A 193 33.87 31.35 6.51
C THR A 193 34.62 31.54 7.83
N LYS A 194 35.84 32.03 7.77
CA LYS A 194 36.56 32.42 8.96
C LYS A 194 35.95 33.65 9.61
N VAL A 195 35.86 33.63 10.90
CA VAL A 195 35.40 34.77 11.72
C VAL A 195 36.51 35.14 12.73
N GLY A 196 36.88 36.41 12.77
CA GLY A 196 37.95 36.90 13.60
C GLY A 196 39.31 36.90 12.96
N PRO A 197 40.33 37.47 13.63
CA PRO A 197 41.66 37.74 13.03
C PRO A 197 42.61 36.55 13.03
N GLY A 198 42.34 35.49 13.81
CA GLY A 198 43.22 34.34 13.88
C GLY A 198 43.14 33.41 12.62
N THR A 199 43.70 32.21 12.72
CA THR A 199 43.64 31.20 11.68
C THR A 199 42.60 30.15 12.03
N THR A 200 41.79 29.76 11.07
CA THR A 200 40.84 28.66 11.19
C THR A 200 41.05 27.68 10.05
N VAL A 201 41.18 26.41 10.36
CA VAL A 201 41.42 25.34 9.39
C VAL A 201 40.32 24.30 9.56
N ALA A 202 39.66 23.96 8.46
CA ALA A 202 38.80 22.79 8.40
C ALA A 202 39.70 21.56 8.22
N TYR A 203 39.73 20.71 9.22
CA TYR A 203 40.70 19.61 9.29
C TYR A 203 40.14 18.28 8.79
N SER A 204 38.96 17.93 9.25
CA SER A 204 38.25 16.71 8.85
C SER A 204 36.74 16.89 8.96
N GLY A 205 35.99 16.05 8.33
CA GLY A 205 34.54 16.08 8.44
C GLY A 205 33.86 14.92 7.73
N ASP A 206 32.60 14.82 7.99
CA ASP A 206 31.66 13.94 7.32
C ASP A 206 30.43 14.71 6.89
N LEU A 207 29.88 14.34 5.77
CA LEU A 207 28.64 14.90 5.25
C LEU A 207 27.83 13.77 4.64
N VAL A 208 26.61 13.62 5.11
CA VAL A 208 25.65 12.66 4.60
C VAL A 208 24.41 13.41 4.12
N ALA A 209 23.96 13.09 2.94
CA ALA A 209 22.73 13.59 2.38
C ALA A 209 21.83 12.43 1.94
N PHE A 210 20.55 12.55 2.19
CA PHE A 210 19.57 11.59 1.72
C PHE A 210 18.28 12.29 1.33
N VAL A 211 17.53 11.68 0.42
CA VAL A 211 16.20 12.18 0.02
C VAL A 211 15.14 11.25 0.59
N ALA A 212 14.26 11.82 1.40
CA ALA A 212 13.08 11.16 1.90
C ALA A 212 11.90 11.42 0.97
N ALA A 213 11.05 10.42 0.81
CA ALA A 213 9.78 10.60 0.08
C ALA A 213 8.87 11.60 0.82
N ASN A 214 8.10 12.35 0.03
CA ASN A 214 7.05 13.22 0.57
C ASN A 214 5.82 12.40 0.97
#